data_9b25f47c6c83513ec397cb6548ef5cf0
#
_entry.id   9b25f47c6c83513ec397cb6548ef5cf0
#
_cell.length_a   1.000
_cell.length_b   1.000
_cell.length_c   1.000
_cell.angle_alpha   90.00
_cell.angle_beta   90.00
_cell.angle_gamma   90.00
#
_symmetry.space_group_name_H-M   'P 1'
#
loop_
_entity.id
_entity.type
_entity.pdbx_description
1 polymer ?
#
loop_
_entity_poly.entity_id
_entity_poly.type
_entity_poly.pdbx_seq_one_letter_code
_entity_poly.pdbx_strand_id
1 'polypeptide(L)'
;DELAEPGAYADLVAAEQNAAEAGNLPNACVSQILLDVGRTMPSNLFFGGKGPGVPKLRRLLLAYARYDRKCGYCQGMNNLAAILLLTYAGEEEAFWTFVGIIETVLPRGFYASDMLVPQADQRILLGLVRQGLPKLYAHMQELGVELAAVTFSWFLSLFTVCLPIETLFRVLDLLFVDGNITLFRVAFAILSLKSNALLSAQTAGAFYNQLHTVTAHLLDADELINASVALRGAIRAEDIAARRTRFIAGGYLDMEHAHANAAELQRARDDAPAQR
;
A
#
# COMPACT_ATOMS: atom_id res chain seq x y z
N ASP A 1 8.15 -10.27 -18.64
CA ASP A 1 8.00 -11.37 -19.61
C ASP A 1 8.57 -12.71 -19.09
N GLU A 2 9.48 -12.73 -18.10
CA GLU A 2 10.04 -13.98 -17.55
C GLU A 2 9.11 -14.71 -16.56
N LEU A 3 8.12 -14.03 -15.99
CA LEU A 3 7.18 -14.62 -15.03
C LEU A 3 5.94 -15.27 -15.68
N ALA A 4 5.58 -14.83 -16.88
CA ALA A 4 4.34 -15.23 -17.54
C ALA A 4 4.57 -16.43 -18.49
N GLU A 5 4.24 -17.63 -18.03
CA GLU A 5 4.13 -18.79 -18.91
C GLU A 5 2.75 -18.78 -19.60
N PRO A 6 2.68 -18.86 -20.95
CA PRO A 6 1.41 -18.87 -21.67
C PRO A 6 0.49 -20.01 -21.19
N GLY A 7 -0.74 -19.69 -20.77
CA GLY A 7 -1.72 -20.65 -20.30
C GLY A 7 -1.63 -20.99 -18.80
N ALA A 8 -0.56 -20.63 -18.10
CA ALA A 8 -0.41 -20.96 -16.68
C ALA A 8 -1.51 -20.35 -15.80
N TYR A 9 -2.01 -19.15 -16.13
CA TYR A 9 -3.14 -18.58 -15.43
C TYR A 9 -4.43 -19.41 -15.61
N ALA A 10 -4.70 -19.86 -16.85
CA ALA A 10 -5.86 -20.71 -17.13
C ALA A 10 -5.78 -22.05 -16.38
N ASP A 11 -4.60 -22.64 -16.28
CA ASP A 11 -4.36 -23.88 -15.53
C ASP A 11 -4.58 -23.69 -14.03
N LEU A 12 -4.15 -22.56 -13.45
CA LEU A 12 -4.39 -22.22 -12.04
C LEU A 12 -5.90 -22.06 -11.76
N VAL A 13 -6.63 -21.40 -12.65
CA VAL A 13 -8.10 -21.20 -12.53
C VAL A 13 -8.81 -22.55 -12.65
N ALA A 14 -8.45 -23.39 -13.63
CA ALA A 14 -9.05 -24.72 -13.82
C ALA A 14 -8.80 -25.63 -12.62
N ALA A 15 -7.56 -25.62 -12.09
CA ALA A 15 -7.20 -26.41 -10.91
C ALA A 15 -8.01 -25.98 -9.64
N GLU A 16 -8.35 -24.69 -9.52
CA GLU A 16 -9.18 -24.21 -8.40
C GLU A 16 -10.65 -24.60 -8.57
N GLN A 17 -11.17 -24.56 -9.79
CA GLN A 17 -12.54 -25.02 -10.09
C GLN A 17 -12.71 -26.51 -9.80
N ASN A 18 -11.76 -27.35 -10.25
CA ASN A 18 -11.76 -28.77 -9.99
C ASN A 18 -11.70 -29.10 -8.48
N ALA A 19 -10.91 -28.34 -7.71
CA ALA A 19 -10.81 -28.50 -6.27
C ALA A 19 -12.15 -28.17 -5.55
N ALA A 20 -12.85 -27.14 -6.02
CA ALA A 20 -14.15 -26.75 -5.50
C ALA A 20 -15.24 -27.81 -5.83
N GLU A 21 -15.24 -28.35 -7.06
CA GLU A 21 -16.15 -29.42 -7.49
C GLU A 21 -15.90 -30.74 -6.75
N ALA A 22 -14.66 -31.03 -6.38
CA ALA A 22 -14.31 -32.19 -5.58
C ALA A 22 -14.73 -32.06 -4.10
N GLY A 23 -15.40 -30.96 -3.72
CA GLY A 23 -15.91 -30.74 -2.36
C GLY A 23 -14.83 -30.48 -1.33
N ASN A 24 -13.63 -30.09 -1.74
CA ASN A 24 -12.60 -29.67 -0.82
C ASN A 24 -13.06 -28.41 -0.10
N LEU A 25 -13.16 -28.50 1.23
CA LEU A 25 -13.57 -27.36 2.06
C LEU A 25 -12.58 -26.20 1.86
N PRO A 26 -13.08 -24.96 1.75
CA PRO A 26 -12.23 -23.79 1.67
C PRO A 26 -11.31 -23.74 2.90
N ASN A 27 -10.03 -23.59 2.69
CA ASN A 27 -9.13 -23.25 3.79
C ASN A 27 -9.38 -21.79 4.26
N ALA A 28 -8.78 -21.39 5.38
CA ALA A 28 -8.97 -20.04 5.93
C ALA A 28 -8.67 -18.93 4.91
N CYS A 29 -7.68 -19.14 4.04
CA CYS A 29 -7.30 -18.20 2.97
C CYS A 29 -8.44 -18.01 1.96
N VAL A 30 -9.03 -19.11 1.46
CA VAL A 30 -10.15 -19.06 0.51
C VAL A 30 -11.37 -18.38 1.14
N SER A 31 -11.67 -18.70 2.41
CA SER A 31 -12.78 -18.07 3.14
C SER A 31 -12.58 -16.56 3.25
N GLN A 32 -11.37 -16.11 3.57
CA GLN A 32 -11.06 -14.69 3.65
C GLN A 32 -11.16 -13.99 2.30
N ILE A 33 -10.67 -14.61 1.21
CA ILE A 33 -10.83 -14.07 -0.15
C ILE A 33 -12.31 -13.86 -0.48
N LEU A 34 -13.17 -14.84 -0.21
CA LEU A 34 -14.59 -14.75 -0.52
C LEU A 34 -15.29 -13.62 0.25
N LEU A 35 -14.92 -13.41 1.52
CA LEU A 35 -15.43 -12.31 2.32
C LEU A 35 -14.98 -10.96 1.74
N ASP A 36 -13.71 -10.82 1.38
CA ASP A 36 -13.15 -9.57 0.90
C ASP A 36 -13.63 -9.23 -0.52
N VAL A 37 -13.79 -10.21 -1.41
CA VAL A 37 -14.37 -10.02 -2.74
C VAL A 37 -15.76 -9.37 -2.65
N GLY A 38 -16.61 -9.83 -1.72
CA GLY A 38 -17.96 -9.31 -1.54
C GLY A 38 -18.05 -7.85 -1.06
N ARG A 39 -16.97 -7.31 -0.50
CA ARG A 39 -16.89 -5.94 0.01
C ARG A 39 -15.90 -5.04 -0.73
N THR A 40 -15.30 -5.55 -1.81
CA THR A 40 -14.34 -4.78 -2.62
C THR A 40 -15.08 -3.82 -3.54
N MET A 41 -14.82 -2.52 -3.40
CA MET A 41 -15.41 -1.45 -4.23
C MET A 41 -16.93 -1.57 -4.44
N PRO A 42 -17.75 -1.66 -3.38
CA PRO A 42 -19.17 -1.97 -3.49
C PRO A 42 -20.00 -0.92 -4.23
N SER A 43 -19.50 0.32 -4.31
CA SER A 43 -20.12 1.42 -5.07
C SER A 43 -19.69 1.48 -6.54
N ASN A 44 -18.72 0.68 -6.97
CA ASN A 44 -18.27 0.62 -8.35
C ASN A 44 -19.19 -0.30 -9.16
N LEU A 45 -19.66 0.13 -10.32
CA LEU A 45 -20.60 -0.65 -11.17
C LEU A 45 -20.04 -2.01 -11.61
N PHE A 46 -18.71 -2.11 -11.76
CA PHE A 46 -18.07 -3.37 -12.18
C PHE A 46 -17.96 -4.39 -11.04
N PHE A 47 -17.82 -3.92 -9.79
CA PHE A 47 -17.67 -4.78 -8.59
C PHE A 47 -18.90 -4.77 -7.66
N GLY A 48 -19.80 -3.81 -7.79
CA GLY A 48 -20.97 -3.69 -6.92
C GLY A 48 -21.99 -4.82 -7.13
N GLY A 49 -22.47 -5.40 -6.06
CA GLY A 49 -23.53 -6.41 -6.07
C GLY A 49 -23.16 -7.65 -6.89
N LYS A 50 -23.79 -7.82 -8.07
CA LYS A 50 -23.52 -8.91 -9.03
C LYS A 50 -22.74 -8.43 -10.25
N GLY A 51 -21.93 -7.38 -10.11
CA GLY A 51 -21.13 -6.81 -11.19
C GLY A 51 -20.20 -7.83 -11.85
N PRO A 52 -19.88 -7.68 -13.14
CA PRO A 52 -19.09 -8.65 -13.91
C PRO A 52 -17.64 -8.78 -13.42
N GLY A 53 -17.13 -7.82 -12.64
CA GLY A 53 -15.81 -7.86 -12.04
C GLY A 53 -15.69 -8.81 -10.84
N VAL A 54 -16.79 -9.05 -10.13
CA VAL A 54 -16.79 -9.91 -8.92
C VAL A 54 -16.25 -11.32 -9.21
N PRO A 55 -16.76 -12.06 -10.22
CA PRO A 55 -16.20 -13.37 -10.54
C PRO A 55 -14.78 -13.32 -11.06
N LYS A 56 -14.37 -12.27 -11.78
CA LYS A 56 -12.98 -12.07 -12.22
C LYS A 56 -12.05 -11.88 -11.03
N LEU A 57 -12.40 -10.98 -10.11
CA LEU A 57 -11.64 -10.72 -8.90
C LEU A 57 -11.45 -11.99 -8.07
N ARG A 58 -12.53 -12.77 -7.91
CA ARG A 58 -12.48 -14.04 -7.21
C ARG A 58 -11.50 -15.01 -7.86
N ARG A 59 -11.57 -15.21 -9.19
CA ARG A 59 -10.66 -16.11 -9.92
C ARG A 59 -9.21 -15.67 -9.78
N LEU A 60 -8.92 -14.38 -9.98
CA LEU A 60 -7.58 -13.83 -9.88
C LEU A 60 -6.96 -14.09 -8.50
N LEU A 61 -7.68 -13.79 -7.43
CA LEU A 61 -7.16 -13.95 -6.07
C LEU A 61 -7.00 -15.43 -5.68
N LEU A 62 -7.91 -16.29 -6.09
CA LEU A 62 -7.80 -17.73 -5.85
C LEU A 62 -6.66 -18.35 -6.66
N ALA A 63 -6.46 -17.93 -7.92
CA ALA A 63 -5.33 -18.34 -8.74
C ALA A 63 -4.00 -17.92 -8.08
N TYR A 64 -3.92 -16.68 -7.56
CA TYR A 64 -2.72 -16.22 -6.86
C TYR A 64 -2.45 -17.03 -5.57
N ALA A 65 -3.46 -17.28 -4.76
CA ALA A 65 -3.32 -18.08 -3.55
C ALA A 65 -2.85 -19.53 -3.82
N ARG A 66 -3.14 -20.03 -5.03
CA ARG A 66 -2.62 -21.32 -5.51
C ARG A 66 -1.20 -21.21 -6.06
N TYR A 67 -0.90 -20.13 -6.77
CA TYR A 67 0.41 -19.82 -7.35
C TYR A 67 1.46 -19.67 -6.25
N ASP A 68 1.23 -18.81 -5.27
CA ASP A 68 2.08 -18.67 -4.08
C ASP A 68 1.38 -19.12 -2.80
N ARG A 69 1.52 -20.39 -2.48
CA ARG A 69 0.91 -20.99 -1.28
C ARG A 69 1.52 -20.50 0.03
N LYS A 70 2.71 -19.90 0.00
CA LYS A 70 3.37 -19.36 1.20
C LYS A 70 2.81 -17.99 1.57
N CYS A 71 2.59 -17.16 0.58
CA CYS A 71 1.94 -15.88 0.73
C CYS A 71 0.43 -16.06 0.89
N GLY A 72 -0.17 -16.88 0.04
CA GLY A 72 -1.62 -17.10 0.03
C GLY A 72 -2.38 -15.81 -0.29
N TYR A 73 -3.01 -15.23 0.73
CA TYR A 73 -3.77 -14.00 0.60
C TYR A 73 -3.61 -13.12 1.83
N CYS A 74 -3.45 -11.84 1.59
CA CYS A 74 -3.48 -10.79 2.60
C CYS A 74 -4.56 -9.76 2.27
N GLN A 75 -5.29 -9.28 3.27
CA GLN A 75 -6.26 -8.19 3.10
C GLN A 75 -5.56 -6.94 2.57
N GLY A 76 -6.12 -6.32 1.53
CA GLY A 76 -5.50 -5.24 0.75
C GLY A 76 -5.16 -5.69 -0.67
N MET A 77 -4.76 -6.94 -0.87
CA MET A 77 -4.55 -7.53 -2.19
C MET A 77 -5.79 -7.46 -3.09
N ASN A 78 -7.00 -7.63 -2.51
CA ASN A 78 -8.27 -7.53 -3.21
C ASN A 78 -8.47 -6.16 -3.89
N ASN A 79 -8.08 -5.08 -3.23
CA ASN A 79 -8.22 -3.74 -3.80
C ASN A 79 -7.23 -3.50 -4.94
N LEU A 80 -5.97 -3.94 -4.77
CA LEU A 80 -4.98 -3.88 -5.85
C LEU A 80 -5.44 -4.70 -7.07
N ALA A 81 -5.86 -5.94 -6.86
CA ALA A 81 -6.36 -6.80 -7.93
C ALA A 81 -7.58 -6.18 -8.64
N ALA A 82 -8.49 -5.55 -7.89
CA ALA A 82 -9.64 -4.87 -8.47
C ALA A 82 -9.23 -3.68 -9.36
N ILE A 83 -8.26 -2.85 -8.93
CA ILE A 83 -7.73 -1.76 -9.75
C ILE A 83 -7.11 -2.29 -11.05
N LEU A 84 -6.33 -3.36 -10.98
CA LEU A 84 -5.73 -3.96 -12.17
C LEU A 84 -6.80 -4.51 -13.13
N LEU A 85 -7.85 -5.14 -12.62
CA LEU A 85 -8.97 -5.61 -13.44
C LEU A 85 -9.81 -4.49 -14.06
N LEU A 86 -9.75 -3.26 -13.52
CA LEU A 86 -10.33 -2.07 -14.17
C LEU A 86 -9.41 -1.50 -15.24
N THR A 87 -8.11 -1.74 -15.15
CA THR A 87 -7.09 -1.15 -16.02
C THR A 87 -6.82 -2.03 -17.25
N TYR A 88 -6.77 -3.34 -17.05
CA TYR A 88 -6.46 -4.30 -18.12
C TYR A 88 -7.72 -4.86 -18.77
N ALA A 89 -7.67 -5.02 -20.09
CA ALA A 89 -8.76 -5.65 -20.85
C ALA A 89 -8.86 -7.15 -20.55
N GLY A 90 -7.71 -7.83 -20.44
CA GLY A 90 -7.59 -9.25 -20.13
C GLY A 90 -7.37 -9.52 -18.65
N GLU A 91 -7.97 -10.60 -18.18
CA GLU A 91 -7.84 -11.05 -16.78
C GLU A 91 -6.45 -11.63 -16.51
N GLU A 92 -5.85 -12.29 -17.48
CA GLU A 92 -4.51 -12.86 -17.38
C GLU A 92 -3.42 -11.78 -17.30
N GLU A 93 -3.55 -10.69 -18.06
CA GLU A 93 -2.63 -9.55 -17.97
C GLU A 93 -2.71 -8.87 -16.61
N ALA A 94 -3.93 -8.72 -16.06
CA ALA A 94 -4.12 -8.22 -14.70
C ALA A 94 -3.48 -9.15 -13.65
N PHE A 95 -3.60 -10.47 -13.82
CA PHE A 95 -3.01 -11.46 -12.95
C PHE A 95 -1.47 -11.37 -12.95
N TRP A 96 -0.83 -11.39 -14.12
CA TRP A 96 0.63 -11.34 -14.19
C TRP A 96 1.20 -10.00 -13.74
N THR A 97 0.47 -8.89 -13.95
CA THR A 97 0.85 -7.59 -13.38
C THR A 97 0.75 -7.63 -11.85
N PHE A 98 -0.29 -8.25 -11.31
CA PHE A 98 -0.45 -8.43 -9.87
C PHE A 98 0.70 -9.26 -9.27
N VAL A 99 1.06 -10.39 -9.89
CA VAL A 99 2.21 -11.21 -9.50
C VAL A 99 3.49 -10.38 -9.55
N GLY A 100 3.72 -9.67 -10.65
CA GLY A 100 4.91 -8.82 -10.85
C GLY A 100 5.04 -7.74 -9.76
N ILE A 101 3.96 -7.09 -9.35
CA ILE A 101 3.98 -6.12 -8.26
C ILE A 101 4.43 -6.80 -6.97
N ILE A 102 3.87 -7.94 -6.63
CA ILE A 102 4.16 -8.60 -5.36
C ILE A 102 5.57 -9.18 -5.32
N GLU A 103 6.04 -9.78 -6.42
CA GLU A 103 7.31 -10.50 -6.43
C GLU A 103 8.52 -9.64 -6.79
N THR A 104 8.31 -8.56 -7.56
CA THR A 104 9.44 -7.76 -8.08
C THR A 104 9.47 -6.33 -7.57
N VAL A 105 8.30 -5.69 -7.36
CA VAL A 105 8.23 -4.29 -6.90
C VAL A 105 8.24 -4.19 -5.39
N LEU A 106 7.47 -5.05 -4.71
CA LEU A 106 7.43 -5.09 -3.26
C LEU A 106 8.63 -5.87 -2.68
N PRO A 107 9.05 -5.55 -1.45
CA PRO A 107 10.11 -6.30 -0.80
C PRO A 107 9.65 -7.73 -0.50
N ARG A 108 10.57 -8.67 -0.61
CA ARG A 108 10.28 -10.07 -0.33
C ARG A 108 9.67 -10.26 1.06
N GLY A 109 8.59 -10.99 1.14
CA GLY A 109 7.85 -11.25 2.39
C GLY A 109 6.95 -10.11 2.83
N PHE A 110 6.65 -9.14 1.96
CA PHE A 110 5.76 -8.02 2.28
C PHE A 110 4.38 -8.48 2.75
N TYR A 111 3.83 -9.52 2.14
CA TYR A 111 2.55 -10.13 2.52
C TYR A 111 2.72 -11.47 3.28
N ALA A 112 3.89 -11.72 3.85
CA ALA A 112 4.08 -12.93 4.67
C ALA A 112 3.18 -12.90 5.90
N SER A 113 2.81 -14.09 6.39
CA SER A 113 1.86 -14.25 7.51
C SER A 113 2.30 -13.60 8.82
N ASP A 114 3.61 -13.44 9.03
CA ASP A 114 4.19 -12.79 10.21
C ASP A 114 4.12 -11.25 10.16
N MET A 115 3.84 -10.68 8.98
CA MET A 115 3.74 -9.24 8.75
C MET A 115 4.97 -8.43 9.21
N LEU A 116 6.15 -9.06 9.31
CA LEU A 116 7.35 -8.38 9.82
C LEU A 116 7.80 -7.21 8.92
N VAL A 117 7.72 -7.39 7.60
CA VAL A 117 8.11 -6.34 6.65
C VAL A 117 7.22 -5.11 6.75
N PRO A 118 5.89 -5.19 6.64
CA PRO A 118 5.04 -4.01 6.78
C PRO A 118 5.07 -3.42 8.19
N GLN A 119 5.29 -4.21 9.25
CA GLN A 119 5.50 -3.68 10.60
C GLN A 119 6.79 -2.85 10.69
N ALA A 120 7.89 -3.35 10.11
CA ALA A 120 9.14 -2.60 10.00
C ALA A 120 8.89 -1.28 9.26
N ASP A 121 8.16 -1.32 8.16
CA ASP A 121 7.88 -0.15 7.33
C ASP A 121 7.10 0.92 8.09
N GLN A 122 6.14 0.54 8.95
CA GLN A 122 5.44 1.51 9.80
C GLN A 122 6.37 2.18 10.82
N ARG A 123 7.29 1.44 11.42
CA ARG A 123 8.29 2.01 12.33
C ARG A 123 9.23 2.96 11.61
N ILE A 124 9.67 2.60 10.39
CA ILE A 124 10.51 3.44 9.56
C ILE A 124 9.78 4.73 9.18
N LEU A 125 8.52 4.63 8.74
CA LEU A 125 7.70 5.80 8.42
C LEU A 125 7.56 6.74 9.64
N LEU A 126 7.24 6.20 10.82
CA LEU A 126 7.14 6.99 12.04
C LEU A 126 8.48 7.71 12.37
N GLY A 127 9.60 7.02 12.17
CA GLY A 127 10.93 7.61 12.31
C GLY A 127 11.18 8.77 11.35
N LEU A 128 10.77 8.63 10.08
CA LEU A 128 10.84 9.70 9.08
C LEU A 128 9.98 10.91 9.48
N VAL A 129 8.75 10.66 9.96
CA VAL A 129 7.85 11.72 10.43
C VAL A 129 8.43 12.45 11.64
N ARG A 130 9.00 11.72 12.62
CA ARG A 130 9.67 12.31 13.78
C ARG A 130 10.78 13.27 13.36
N GLN A 131 11.56 12.92 12.35
CA GLN A 131 12.71 13.72 11.90
C GLN A 131 12.29 14.88 11.00
N GLY A 132 11.44 14.64 10.01
CA GLY A 132 11.09 15.63 9.00
C GLY A 132 9.87 16.48 9.34
N LEU A 133 8.98 16.01 10.23
CA LEU A 133 7.76 16.70 10.65
C LEU A 133 7.63 16.75 12.19
N PRO A 134 8.63 17.30 12.90
CA PRO A 134 8.72 17.20 14.37
C PRO A 134 7.52 17.82 15.09
N LYS A 135 6.93 18.89 14.55
CA LYS A 135 5.71 19.50 15.12
C LYS A 135 4.50 18.57 15.02
N LEU A 136 4.33 17.92 13.87
CA LEU A 136 3.26 16.95 13.65
C LEU A 136 3.46 15.73 14.56
N TYR A 137 4.70 15.23 14.65
CA TYR A 137 5.03 14.13 15.54
C TYR A 137 4.72 14.44 17.01
N ALA A 138 5.13 15.61 17.51
CA ALA A 138 4.83 16.05 18.89
C ALA A 138 3.32 16.10 19.13
N HIS A 139 2.57 16.71 18.21
CA HIS A 139 1.11 16.78 18.29
C HIS A 139 0.44 15.40 18.30
N MET A 140 0.92 14.47 17.48
CA MET A 140 0.46 13.07 17.49
C MET A 140 0.70 12.40 18.85
N GLN A 141 1.87 12.64 19.48
CA GLN A 141 2.18 12.11 20.81
C GLN A 141 1.24 12.68 21.88
N GLU A 142 1.00 14.00 21.86
CA GLU A 142 0.09 14.69 22.78
C GLU A 142 -1.34 14.16 22.70
N LEU A 143 -1.81 13.85 21.49
CA LEU A 143 -3.16 13.30 21.26
C LEU A 143 -3.26 11.78 21.46
N GLY A 144 -2.14 11.07 21.65
CA GLY A 144 -2.12 9.60 21.68
C GLY A 144 -2.44 8.96 20.33
N VAL A 145 -2.03 9.60 19.22
CA VAL A 145 -2.27 9.09 17.86
C VAL A 145 -1.27 8.02 17.49
N GLU A 146 -1.76 6.84 17.16
CA GLU A 146 -1.02 5.74 16.54
C GLU A 146 -1.07 5.86 15.01
N LEU A 147 -0.03 6.41 14.37
CA LEU A 147 0.00 6.64 12.92
C LEU A 147 -0.26 5.34 12.13
N ALA A 148 0.31 4.24 12.59
CA ALA A 148 0.16 2.93 11.98
C ALA A 148 -1.30 2.45 11.89
N ALA A 149 -2.20 2.93 12.75
CA ALA A 149 -3.62 2.58 12.70
C ALA A 149 -4.28 2.94 11.35
N VAL A 150 -3.72 3.92 10.64
CA VAL A 150 -4.20 4.33 9.32
C VAL A 150 -3.21 3.93 8.23
N THR A 151 -1.92 4.25 8.40
CA THR A 151 -0.93 4.09 7.33
C THR A 151 -0.57 2.64 7.04
N PHE A 152 -0.85 1.71 7.95
CA PHE A 152 -0.68 0.28 7.70
C PHE A 152 -1.57 -0.18 6.53
N SER A 153 -2.83 0.25 6.51
CA SER A 153 -3.76 -0.04 5.41
C SER A 153 -3.31 0.60 4.09
N TRP A 154 -2.71 1.81 4.12
CA TRP A 154 -2.18 2.45 2.92
C TRP A 154 -1.10 1.61 2.25
N PHE A 155 -0.18 1.07 3.04
CA PHE A 155 0.92 0.25 2.53
C PHE A 155 0.41 -1.08 2.00
N LEU A 156 -0.41 -1.81 2.77
CA LEU A 156 -0.94 -3.11 2.35
C LEU A 156 -1.82 -3.04 1.11
N SER A 157 -2.50 -1.93 0.90
CA SER A 157 -3.35 -1.73 -0.27
C SER A 157 -2.67 -0.89 -1.38
N LEU A 158 -1.40 -0.49 -1.22
CA LEU A 158 -0.71 0.42 -2.14
C LEU A 158 -1.54 1.69 -2.43
N PHE A 159 -2.12 2.28 -1.38
CA PHE A 159 -2.99 3.46 -1.39
C PHE A 159 -4.35 3.31 -2.11
N THR A 160 -4.71 2.13 -2.62
CA THR A 160 -5.96 1.92 -3.37
C THR A 160 -7.23 2.18 -2.54
N VAL A 161 -7.14 2.16 -1.21
CA VAL A 161 -8.29 2.38 -0.31
C VAL A 161 -8.44 3.84 0.15
N CYS A 162 -7.47 4.71 -0.12
CA CYS A 162 -7.47 6.04 0.47
C CYS A 162 -7.32 7.19 -0.52
N LEU A 163 -6.77 6.97 -1.71
CA LEU A 163 -6.59 8.01 -2.72
C LEU A 163 -7.69 7.99 -3.78
N PRO A 164 -8.06 9.16 -4.33
CA PRO A 164 -8.86 9.26 -5.55
C PRO A 164 -8.19 8.50 -6.69
N ILE A 165 -8.99 7.96 -7.61
CA ILE A 165 -8.49 7.04 -8.66
C ILE A 165 -7.45 7.70 -9.58
N GLU A 166 -7.64 8.97 -9.92
CA GLU A 166 -6.72 9.73 -10.76
C GLU A 166 -5.36 9.91 -10.10
N THR A 167 -5.37 10.26 -8.81
CA THR A 167 -4.15 10.40 -8.01
C THR A 167 -3.49 9.04 -7.77
N LEU A 168 -4.28 8.00 -7.53
CA LEU A 168 -3.80 6.63 -7.35
C LEU A 168 -3.02 6.15 -8.57
N PHE A 169 -3.52 6.34 -9.78
CA PHE A 169 -2.81 5.90 -10.98
C PHE A 169 -1.43 6.58 -11.12
N ARG A 170 -1.32 7.86 -10.80
CA ARG A 170 -0.03 8.56 -10.81
C ARG A 170 0.95 8.01 -9.74
N VAL A 171 0.40 7.60 -8.59
CA VAL A 171 1.20 6.93 -7.53
C VAL A 171 1.65 5.54 -7.99
N LEU A 172 0.80 4.78 -8.68
CA LEU A 172 1.16 3.49 -9.24
C LEU A 172 2.22 3.61 -10.35
N ASP A 173 2.12 4.63 -11.23
CA ASP A 173 3.18 4.94 -12.20
C ASP A 173 4.52 5.16 -11.50
N LEU A 174 4.53 5.95 -10.42
CA LEU A 174 5.73 6.20 -9.64
C LEU A 174 6.24 4.93 -8.94
N LEU A 175 5.33 4.07 -8.48
CA LEU A 175 5.68 2.78 -7.89
C LEU A 175 6.37 1.86 -8.90
N PHE A 176 5.93 1.83 -10.16
CA PHE A 176 6.58 1.04 -11.20
C PHE A 176 7.96 1.59 -11.59
N VAL A 177 8.18 2.90 -11.48
CA VAL A 177 9.47 3.53 -11.83
C VAL A 177 10.47 3.46 -10.68
N ASP A 178 10.06 3.83 -9.48
CA ASP A 178 10.93 3.99 -8.30
C ASP A 178 10.94 2.75 -7.39
N GLY A 179 10.00 1.82 -7.56
CA GLY A 179 9.83 0.66 -6.69
C GLY A 179 9.15 0.99 -5.36
N ASN A 180 9.28 0.09 -4.38
CA ASN A 180 8.58 0.16 -3.09
C ASN A 180 8.92 1.38 -2.22
N ILE A 181 10.01 2.10 -2.52
CA ILE A 181 10.36 3.36 -1.85
C ILE A 181 9.27 4.42 -2.01
N THR A 182 8.50 4.34 -3.08
CA THR A 182 7.35 5.19 -3.37
C THR A 182 6.35 5.21 -2.22
N LEU A 183 6.14 4.08 -1.53
CA LEU A 183 5.22 4.00 -0.39
C LEU A 183 5.59 4.99 0.71
N PHE A 184 6.88 5.11 1.02
CA PHE A 184 7.38 6.01 2.04
C PHE A 184 7.32 7.48 1.62
N ARG A 185 7.74 7.77 0.37
CA ARG A 185 7.76 9.13 -0.16
C ARG A 185 6.35 9.69 -0.27
N VAL A 186 5.40 8.90 -0.79
CA VAL A 186 4.00 9.28 -0.92
C VAL A 186 3.35 9.47 0.47
N ALA A 187 3.52 8.52 1.40
CA ALA A 187 2.98 8.65 2.74
C ALA A 187 3.52 9.90 3.47
N PHE A 188 4.83 10.14 3.38
CA PHE A 188 5.45 11.32 3.97
C PHE A 188 4.97 12.61 3.29
N ALA A 189 4.86 12.63 1.96
CA ALA A 189 4.36 13.78 1.21
C ALA A 189 2.92 14.13 1.60
N ILE A 190 2.02 13.15 1.74
CA ILE A 190 0.65 13.36 2.23
C ILE A 190 0.65 14.03 3.60
N LEU A 191 1.42 13.48 4.54
CA LEU A 191 1.51 14.01 5.91
C LEU A 191 2.10 15.42 5.93
N SER A 192 3.10 15.70 5.09
CA SER A 192 3.71 17.02 4.95
C SER A 192 2.75 18.04 4.37
N LEU A 193 2.14 17.75 3.22
CA LEU A 193 1.21 18.63 2.53
C LEU A 193 -0.03 18.96 3.37
N LYS A 194 -0.50 18.01 4.17
CA LYS A 194 -1.70 18.18 4.99
C LYS A 194 -1.40 18.45 6.46
N SER A 195 -0.13 18.76 6.80
CA SER A 195 0.33 18.99 8.17
C SER A 195 -0.49 20.05 8.90
N ASN A 196 -0.82 21.19 8.27
CA ASN A 196 -1.58 22.25 8.89
C ASN A 196 -3.00 21.80 9.27
N ALA A 197 -3.67 21.04 8.42
CA ALA A 197 -4.98 20.49 8.72
C ALA A 197 -4.88 19.49 9.89
N LEU A 198 -3.90 18.60 9.87
CA LEU A 198 -3.71 17.60 10.92
C LEU A 198 -3.36 18.22 12.28
N LEU A 199 -2.58 19.31 12.30
CA LEU A 199 -2.24 20.06 13.51
C LEU A 199 -3.43 20.80 14.13
N SER A 200 -4.53 21.02 13.39
CA SER A 200 -5.74 21.63 13.93
C SER A 200 -6.63 20.65 14.72
N ALA A 201 -6.38 19.35 14.65
CA ALA A 201 -7.13 18.34 15.38
C ALA A 201 -6.92 18.48 16.89
N GLN A 202 -8.00 18.36 17.65
CA GLN A 202 -7.96 18.51 19.12
C GLN A 202 -8.07 17.16 19.85
N THR A 203 -8.31 16.07 19.14
CA THR A 203 -8.43 14.71 19.66
C THR A 203 -7.88 13.70 18.66
N ALA A 204 -7.49 12.52 19.11
CA ALA A 204 -7.07 11.43 18.24
C ALA A 204 -8.14 11.07 17.20
N GLY A 205 -9.41 11.01 17.60
CA GLY A 205 -10.53 10.74 16.69
C GLY A 205 -10.67 11.80 15.59
N ALA A 206 -10.53 13.08 15.94
CA ALA A 206 -10.54 14.18 14.98
C ALA A 206 -9.35 14.10 14.02
N PHE A 207 -8.16 13.74 14.53
CA PHE A 207 -6.97 13.54 13.72
C PHE A 207 -7.17 12.42 12.66
N TYR A 208 -7.67 11.25 13.08
CA TYR A 208 -7.94 10.15 12.16
C TYR A 208 -8.99 10.53 11.11
N ASN A 209 -10.08 11.19 11.51
CA ASN A 209 -11.11 11.65 10.58
C ASN A 209 -10.55 12.66 9.57
N GLN A 210 -9.74 13.61 10.04
CA GLN A 210 -9.07 14.55 9.14
C GLN A 210 -8.12 13.85 8.18
N LEU A 211 -7.31 12.89 8.65
CA LEU A 211 -6.40 12.14 7.80
C LEU A 211 -7.15 11.39 6.70
N HIS A 212 -8.26 10.73 7.03
CA HIS A 212 -9.13 10.10 6.03
C HIS A 212 -9.73 11.11 5.04
N THR A 213 -10.21 12.24 5.55
CA THR A 213 -10.82 13.27 4.69
C THR A 213 -9.81 13.86 3.72
N VAL A 214 -8.63 14.25 4.19
CA VAL A 214 -7.61 14.89 3.34
C VAL A 214 -7.06 13.95 2.28
N THR A 215 -6.96 12.65 2.56
CA THR A 215 -6.52 11.67 1.56
C THR A 215 -7.60 11.41 0.52
N ALA A 216 -8.86 11.23 0.94
CA ALA A 216 -9.98 11.01 0.03
C ALA A 216 -10.24 12.19 -0.93
N HIS A 217 -9.81 13.41 -0.57
CA HIS A 217 -9.97 14.62 -1.37
C HIS A 217 -8.65 15.13 -1.98
N LEU A 218 -7.63 14.30 -2.06
CA LEU A 218 -6.33 14.64 -2.64
C LEU A 218 -6.40 14.49 -4.18
N LEU A 219 -7.10 15.45 -4.83
CA LEU A 219 -7.36 15.44 -6.27
C LEU A 219 -6.21 16.00 -7.09
N ASP A 220 -5.37 16.88 -6.51
CA ASP A 220 -4.18 17.38 -7.18
C ASP A 220 -3.07 16.33 -7.13
N ALA A 221 -3.07 15.47 -8.15
CA ALA A 221 -2.09 14.43 -8.30
C ALA A 221 -0.68 15.00 -8.52
N ASP A 222 -0.55 16.10 -9.25
CA ASP A 222 0.75 16.71 -9.56
C ASP A 222 1.39 17.31 -8.30
N GLU A 223 0.60 17.93 -7.40
CA GLU A 223 1.09 18.39 -6.10
C GLU A 223 1.71 17.21 -5.31
N LEU A 224 1.00 16.09 -5.20
CA LEU A 224 1.47 14.92 -4.47
C LEU A 224 2.71 14.29 -5.12
N ILE A 225 2.70 14.11 -6.43
CA ILE A 225 3.82 13.50 -7.16
C ILE A 225 5.07 14.36 -7.07
N ASN A 226 4.96 15.68 -7.28
CA ASN A 226 6.08 16.59 -7.17
C ASN A 226 6.67 16.61 -5.75
N ALA A 227 5.82 16.65 -4.72
CA ALA A 227 6.27 16.55 -3.33
C ALA A 227 6.97 15.22 -3.05
N SER A 228 6.47 14.10 -3.60
CA SER A 228 7.07 12.77 -3.44
C SER A 228 8.44 12.66 -4.16
N VAL A 229 8.55 13.21 -5.37
CA VAL A 229 9.78 13.22 -6.16
C VAL A 229 10.85 14.09 -5.49
N ALA A 230 10.48 15.23 -4.91
CA ALA A 230 11.41 16.10 -4.17
C ALA A 230 12.09 15.37 -2.97
N LEU A 231 11.46 14.30 -2.46
CA LEU A 231 12.01 13.49 -1.36
C LEU A 231 13.07 12.46 -1.81
N ARG A 232 13.40 12.36 -3.10
CA ARG A 232 14.33 11.32 -3.61
C ARG A 232 15.71 11.37 -2.97
N GLY A 233 16.23 12.54 -2.68
CA GLY A 233 17.52 12.71 -1.98
C GLY A 233 17.45 12.37 -0.49
N ALA A 234 16.34 12.70 0.15
CA ALA A 234 16.17 12.58 1.61
C ALA A 234 15.68 11.19 2.06
N ILE A 235 14.83 10.52 1.25
CA ILE A 235 14.29 9.18 1.52
C ILE A 235 14.79 8.23 0.42
N ARG A 236 15.86 7.48 0.73
CA ARG A 236 16.55 6.62 -0.24
C ARG A 236 16.24 5.15 0.01
N ALA A 237 16.20 4.37 -1.07
CA ALA A 237 15.85 2.94 -1.03
C ALA A 237 16.82 2.12 -0.17
N GLU A 238 18.12 2.44 -0.25
CA GLU A 238 19.18 1.76 0.50
C GLU A 238 19.00 1.95 2.01
N ASP A 239 18.64 3.17 2.44
CA ASP A 239 18.42 3.48 3.86
C ASP A 239 17.21 2.75 4.42
N ILE A 240 16.13 2.67 3.63
CA ILE A 240 14.92 1.90 4.01
C ILE A 240 15.25 0.41 4.10
N ALA A 241 15.95 -0.15 3.10
CA ALA A 241 16.33 -1.56 3.09
C ALA A 241 17.21 -1.92 4.30
N ALA A 242 18.21 -1.08 4.61
CA ALA A 242 19.07 -1.29 5.78
C ALA A 242 18.30 -1.25 7.10
N ARG A 243 17.37 -0.28 7.26
CA ARG A 243 16.51 -0.18 8.45
C ARG A 243 15.57 -1.38 8.58
N ARG A 244 14.97 -1.82 7.48
CA ARG A 244 14.10 -3.00 7.43
C ARG A 244 14.84 -4.27 7.85
N THR A 245 16.04 -4.49 7.30
CA THR A 245 16.91 -5.62 7.67
C THR A 245 17.25 -5.61 9.16
N ARG A 246 17.61 -4.45 9.70
CA ARG A 246 17.92 -4.30 11.15
C ARG A 246 16.70 -4.61 12.01
N PHE A 247 15.53 -4.12 11.66
CA PHE A 247 14.30 -4.42 12.38
C PHE A 247 14.01 -5.93 12.41
N ILE A 248 14.05 -6.59 11.25
CA ILE A 248 13.77 -8.03 11.13
C ILE A 248 14.79 -8.87 11.90
N ALA A 249 16.05 -8.45 11.98
CA ALA A 249 17.08 -9.10 12.77
C ALA A 249 16.91 -8.95 14.30
N GLY A 250 15.82 -8.34 14.77
CA GLY A 250 15.54 -8.16 16.21
C GLY A 250 16.05 -6.85 16.80
N GLY A 251 16.53 -5.93 15.97
CA GLY A 251 17.03 -4.60 16.39
C GLY A 251 15.94 -3.57 16.67
N TYR A 252 14.91 -3.91 17.41
CA TYR A 252 13.76 -3.04 17.70
C TYR A 252 14.14 -1.72 18.39
N LEU A 253 15.17 -1.72 19.23
CA LEU A 253 15.53 -0.59 20.09
C LEU A 253 16.40 0.46 19.39
N ASP A 254 17.13 0.10 18.32
CA ASP A 254 18.06 1.02 17.64
C ASP A 254 17.41 1.88 16.55
N MET A 255 16.17 1.64 16.20
CA MET A 255 15.51 2.37 15.10
C MET A 255 15.13 3.82 15.47
N GLU A 256 15.08 4.16 16.75
CA GLU A 256 14.83 5.52 17.21
C GLU A 256 15.99 6.50 16.90
N HIS A 257 17.20 5.98 16.67
CA HIS A 257 18.41 6.76 16.49
C HIS A 257 18.97 6.80 15.05
N ALA A 258 18.30 6.15 14.10
CA ALA A 258 18.75 6.15 12.71
C ALA A 258 18.44 7.50 12.04
N HIS A 259 19.47 8.33 11.94
CA HIS A 259 19.40 9.66 11.30
C HIS A 259 19.10 9.52 9.79
N ALA A 260 17.88 9.85 9.35
CA ALA A 260 17.71 10.40 8.01
C ALA A 260 18.34 11.80 8.01
N ASN A 261 18.82 12.25 6.86
CA ASN A 261 19.42 13.58 6.78
C ASN A 261 18.33 14.64 7.01
N ALA A 262 18.13 15.05 8.26
CA ALA A 262 17.07 15.98 8.67
C ALA A 262 17.12 17.30 7.87
N ALA A 263 18.33 17.72 7.46
CA ALA A 263 18.52 18.91 6.63
C ALA A 263 17.97 18.73 5.21
N GLU A 264 18.09 17.53 4.61
CA GLU A 264 17.54 17.23 3.28
C GLU A 264 16.02 17.08 3.31
N LEU A 265 15.47 16.47 4.35
CA LEU A 265 14.02 16.41 4.57
C LEU A 265 13.42 17.81 4.74
N GLN A 266 14.11 18.71 5.44
CA GLN A 266 13.68 20.09 5.61
C GLN A 266 13.76 20.86 4.30
N ARG A 267 14.83 20.74 3.52
CA ARG A 267 14.97 21.39 2.20
C ARG A 267 13.91 20.91 1.23
N ALA A 268 13.68 19.60 1.10
CA ALA A 268 12.65 19.04 0.24
C ALA A 268 11.22 19.54 0.61
N ARG A 269 11.00 19.86 1.88
CA ARG A 269 9.75 20.46 2.37
C ARG A 269 9.65 21.95 2.02
N ASP A 270 10.74 22.68 2.15
CA ASP A 270 10.77 24.13 1.88
C ASP A 270 10.70 24.42 0.36
N ASP A 271 11.18 23.50 -0.46
CA ASP A 271 11.10 23.53 -1.94
C ASP A 271 9.72 23.08 -2.49
N ALA A 272 8.84 22.51 -1.66
CA ALA A 272 7.47 22.19 -2.06
C ALA A 272 6.68 23.49 -2.30
N PRO A 273 5.91 23.60 -3.41
CA PRO A 273 5.19 24.83 -3.74
C PRO A 273 4.28 25.26 -2.60
N ALA A 274 4.48 26.50 -2.13
CA ALA A 274 3.67 27.10 -1.08
C ALA A 274 2.20 27.10 -1.48
N GLN A 275 1.35 26.59 -0.60
CA GLN A 275 -0.11 26.69 -0.73
C GLN A 275 -0.47 28.20 -0.86
N ARG A 276 -0.91 28.64 -2.04
CA ARG A 276 -1.60 29.91 -2.25
C ARG A 276 -3.09 29.71 -2.21
#